data_6a7db9ca1dcd7ee6fac4fe9cbad84182
#
_entry.id   6a7db9ca1dcd7ee6fac4fe9cbad84182
#
_cell.length_a   1.000
_cell.length_b   1.000
_cell.length_c   1.000
_cell.angle_alpha   90.00
_cell.angle_beta   90.00
_cell.angle_gamma   90.00
#
_symmetry.space_group_name_H-M   'P 1'
#
loop_
_entity.id
_entity.type
_entity.pdbx_description
1 polymer ?
#
loop_
_entity_poly.entity_id
_entity_poly.type
_entity_poly.pdbx_seq_one_letter_code
_entity_poly.pdbx_strand_id
1 'polypeptide(L)' 'MDIYEVELCRRGRWEQQYARFVAAGDADEAAYKVTGEYLHSEGERRKVRLRVRRLGNGSPPPKLFYAA' A
#
# COMPACT_ATOMS: atom_id res chain seq x y z
N MET A 1 -1.41 17.08 1.19
CA MET A 1 -0.84 15.80 1.64
C MET A 1 -1.89 15.05 2.44
N ASP A 2 -2.10 13.79 2.10
CA ASP A 2 -3.11 12.96 2.75
C ASP A 2 -2.47 11.89 3.63
N ILE A 3 -3.29 11.28 4.48
CA ILE A 3 -2.85 10.15 5.29
C ILE A 3 -3.27 8.86 4.58
N TYR A 4 -2.33 7.94 4.47
CA TYR A 4 -2.56 6.63 3.86
C TYR A 4 -2.34 5.52 4.86
N GLU A 5 -3.20 4.51 4.78
CA GLU A 5 -3.00 3.27 5.51
C GLU A 5 -2.33 2.28 4.59
N VAL A 6 -1.20 1.73 5.01
CA VAL A 6 -0.43 0.77 4.23
C VAL A 6 -0.44 -0.57 4.96
N GLU A 7 -1.00 -1.58 4.31
CA GLU A 7 -1.05 -2.93 4.84
C GLU A 7 -0.10 -3.83 4.04
N LEU A 8 0.64 -4.66 4.77
CA LEU A 8 1.57 -5.60 4.15
C LEU A 8 0.89 -6.93 3.89
N CYS A 9 1.22 -7.55 2.77
CA CYS A 9 0.78 -8.90 2.45
C CYS A 9 1.96 -9.86 2.61
N ARG A 10 1.81 -10.83 3.50
CA ARG A 10 2.85 -11.84 3.73
C ARG A 10 2.23 -13.22 3.62
N ARG A 11 2.84 -14.05 2.78
CA ARG A 11 2.36 -15.42 2.56
C ARG A 11 0.88 -15.47 2.17
N GLY A 12 0.45 -14.52 1.34
CA GLY A 12 -0.93 -14.44 0.88
C GLY A 12 -1.92 -13.89 1.88
N ARG A 13 -1.45 -13.35 3.01
CA ARG A 13 -2.33 -12.80 4.04
C ARG A 13 -2.05 -11.34 4.28
N TRP A 14 -3.12 -10.57 4.51
CA TRP A 14 -3.01 -9.17 4.90
C TRP A 14 -2.79 -9.07 6.40
N GLU A 15 -1.69 -8.43 6.79
CA GLU A 15 -1.34 -8.28 8.20
C GLU A 15 -1.80 -6.94 8.73
N GLN A 16 -3.10 -6.83 9.03
CA GLN A 16 -3.70 -5.58 9.48
C GLN A 16 -3.13 -5.06 10.80
N GLN A 17 -2.72 -5.95 11.68
CA GLN A 17 -2.15 -5.54 12.96
C GLN A 17 -0.83 -4.79 12.81
N TYR A 18 -0.19 -4.88 11.66
CA TYR A 18 1.04 -4.15 11.37
C TYR A 18 0.82 -3.05 10.34
N ALA A 19 -0.42 -2.63 10.15
CA ALA A 19 -0.71 -1.54 9.24
C ALA A 19 0.01 -0.27 9.68
N ARG A 20 0.51 0.48 8.71
CA ARG A 20 1.20 1.74 8.97
C ARG A 20 0.41 2.89 8.41
N PHE A 21 0.45 4.01 9.12
CA PHE A 21 -0.22 5.25 8.68
C PHE A 21 0.87 6.24 8.32
N VAL A 22 0.81 6.78 7.11
CA VAL A 22 1.87 7.64 6.60
C VAL A 22 1.26 8.80 5.82
N ALA A 23 1.83 10.00 6.01
CA ALA A 23 1.45 11.17 5.23
C ALA A 23 2.22 11.14 3.92
N ALA A 24 1.51 11.32 2.81
CA ALA A 24 2.12 11.27 1.48
C ALA A 24 1.28 12.04 0.48
N GLY A 25 1.86 12.40 -0.63
CA GLY A 25 1.17 13.10 -1.73
C GLY A 25 0.30 12.16 -2.55
N ASP A 26 0.68 10.89 -2.66
CA ASP A 26 -0.09 9.88 -3.37
C ASP A 26 0.24 8.48 -2.84
N ALA A 27 -0.45 7.48 -3.38
CA ALA A 27 -0.29 6.09 -2.93
C ALA A 27 1.10 5.54 -3.22
N ASP A 28 1.70 5.92 -4.35
CA ASP A 28 3.05 5.45 -4.69
C ASP A 28 4.08 5.96 -3.70
N GLU A 29 3.97 7.23 -3.31
CA GLU A 29 4.86 7.80 -2.31
C GLU A 29 4.65 7.13 -0.95
N ALA A 30 3.40 6.85 -0.59
CA ALA A 30 3.10 6.16 0.66
C ALA A 30 3.74 4.77 0.69
N ALA A 31 3.63 4.03 -0.41
CA ALA A 31 4.24 2.70 -0.52
C ALA A 31 5.75 2.78 -0.37
N TYR A 32 6.38 3.75 -1.04
CA TYR A 32 7.82 3.95 -0.97
C TYR A 32 8.27 4.29 0.45
N LYS A 33 7.56 5.18 1.13
CA LYS A 33 7.92 5.60 2.49
C LYS A 33 7.92 4.44 3.47
N VAL A 34 7.04 3.45 3.26
CA VAL A 34 6.95 2.29 4.15
C VAL A 34 7.99 1.22 3.81
N THR A 35 8.23 0.97 2.53
CA THR A 35 9.08 -0.14 2.09
C THR A 35 10.49 0.25 1.72
N GLY A 36 10.71 1.51 1.32
CA GLY A 36 11.99 1.92 0.76
C GLY A 36 12.22 1.43 -0.66
N GLU A 37 11.21 0.86 -1.29
CA GLU A 37 11.31 0.29 -2.63
C GLU A 37 10.23 0.85 -3.54
N TYR A 38 10.54 0.94 -4.85
CA TYR A 38 9.56 1.29 -5.86
C TYR A 38 8.89 0.01 -6.34
N LEU A 39 7.66 -0.22 -5.91
CA LEU A 39 6.89 -1.39 -6.29
C LEU A 39 6.04 -1.10 -7.53
N HIS A 40 5.64 -2.15 -8.22
CA HIS A 40 4.83 -2.03 -9.43
C HIS A 40 3.35 -1.90 -9.10
N SER A 41 2.63 -1.07 -9.84
CA SER A 41 1.19 -0.92 -9.67
C SER A 41 0.41 -2.05 -10.35
N GLU A 42 1.09 -2.89 -11.13
CA GLU A 42 0.50 -4.03 -11.81
C GLU A 42 1.43 -5.23 -11.68
N GLY A 43 0.86 -6.43 -11.66
CA GLY A 43 1.66 -7.63 -11.57
C GLY A 43 0.80 -8.85 -11.31
N GLU A 44 1.47 -9.98 -11.14
CA GLU A 44 0.80 -11.22 -10.84
C GLU A 44 0.26 -11.21 -9.40
N ARG A 45 -0.91 -11.81 -9.22
CA ARG A 45 -1.59 -11.84 -7.92
C ARG A 45 -0.70 -12.40 -6.81
N ARG A 46 0.09 -13.42 -7.11
CA ARG A 46 0.99 -14.04 -6.13
C ARG A 46 2.13 -13.13 -5.68
N LYS A 47 2.38 -12.04 -6.43
CA LYS A 47 3.45 -11.10 -6.13
C LYS A 47 2.97 -9.86 -5.40
N VAL A 48 1.70 -9.82 -4.99
CA VAL A 48 1.18 -8.66 -4.27
C VAL A 48 1.91 -8.51 -2.93
N ARG A 49 2.31 -7.28 -2.62
CA ARG A 49 3.09 -6.97 -1.41
C ARG A 49 2.40 -5.99 -0.48
N LEU A 50 1.70 -5.02 -1.05
CA LEU A 50 1.07 -3.96 -0.27
C LEU A 50 -0.33 -3.66 -0.76
N ARG A 51 -1.12 -3.17 0.18
CA ARG A 51 -2.40 -2.54 -0.12
C ARG A 51 -2.39 -1.17 0.53
N VAL A 52 -2.59 -0.12 -0.27
CA VAL A 52 -2.51 1.27 0.19
C VAL A 52 -3.87 1.92 0.01
N ARG A 53 -4.39 2.50 1.09
CA ARG A 53 -5.70 3.15 1.08
C ARG A 53 -5.58 4.56 1.63
N ARG A 54 -6.10 5.55 0.89
CA ARG A 54 -6.20 6.91 1.40
C ARG A 54 -7.33 6.99 2.42
N LEU A 55 -7.05 7.56 3.59
CA LEU A 55 -8.06 7.75 4.62
C LEU A 55 -8.83 9.04 4.39
N GLY A 56 -10.11 9.02 4.74
CA GLY A 56 -10.99 10.19 4.61
C GLY A 56 -12.26 9.87 3.86
N ASN A 57 -13.17 10.86 3.82
CA ASN A 57 -14.45 10.72 3.14
C ASN A 57 -14.24 10.67 1.62
N GLY A 58 -14.97 9.79 0.94
CA GLY A 58 -14.90 9.68 -0.51
C GLY A 58 -13.60 9.08 -1.01
N SER A 59 -12.91 8.31 -0.17
CA SER A 59 -11.66 7.67 -0.58
C SER A 59 -11.88 6.65 -1.69
N PRO A 60 -10.96 6.58 -2.67
CA PRO A 60 -11.03 5.57 -3.72
C PRO A 60 -10.75 4.18 -3.14
N PRO A 61 -11.02 3.10 -3.90
CA PRO A 61 -10.66 1.76 -3.48
C PRO A 61 -9.15 1.65 -3.21
N PRO A 62 -8.73 0.72 -2.36
CA PRO A 62 -7.29 0.52 -2.11
C PRO A 62 -6.53 0.19 -3.38
N LYS A 63 -5.29 0.66 -3.45
CA LYS A 63 -4.39 0.38 -4.55
C LYS A 63 -3.44 -0.74 -4.15
N LEU A 64 -3.27 -1.74 -5.01
CA LEU A 64 -2.37 -2.85 -4.77
C LEU A 64 -1.01 -2.59 -5.41
N PHE A 65 0.05 -3.05 -4.74
CA PHE A 65 1.41 -2.94 -5.23
C PHE A 65 2.06 -4.32 -5.23
N TYR A 66 2.90 -4.56 -6.22
CA TYR A 66 3.45 -5.89 -6.51
C TYR A 66 4.96 -5.87 -6.55
N ALA A 67 5.57 -6.97 -6.16
CA ALA A 67 7.00 -7.17 -6.35
C ALA A 67 7.31 -7.34 -7.84
N ALA A 68 8.54 -7.05 -8.21
CA ALA A 68 9.02 -7.22 -9.57
C ALA A 68 9.04 -8.70 -10.00
#